data_b4fea367e1f1256729d78c572eb0254a
#
_entry.id   b4fea367e1f1256729d78c572eb0254a
#
_cell.length_a   1.000
_cell.length_b   1.000
_cell.length_c   1.000
_cell.angle_alpha   90.00
_cell.angle_beta   90.00
_cell.angle_gamma   90.00
#
_symmetry.space_group_name_H-M   'P 1'
#
loop_
_entity.id
_entity.type
_entity.pdbx_description
1 polymer ?
#
loop_
_entity_poly.entity_id
_entity_poly.type
_entity_poly.pdbx_seq_one_letter_code
_entity_poly.pdbx_strand_id
1 'polypeptide(L)'
;MTALKPPPAKTAIAAAVPAKKIAANSNKKHEFKTNDHVVYPTHGVGKVAGIEEKEVAGTRLELFIIEFEKDKMTLRVPTLKAKAVGMRKLSSPEVVTGALNTLKGRARIKRTMWSRRAQEYEAKIDSGDLVSIAEVVRDLHRAGGQPEQSYSERQLYEKALARMAREVAAVEKTDEPTAVKRVEGMLTKKAA
;
A
#
# COMPACT_ATOMS: atom_id res chain seq x y z
N MET A 1 19.52 -51.50 -13.01
CA MET A 1 19.32 -50.14 -13.60
C MET A 1 17.87 -49.77 -13.39
N THR A 2 17.57 -49.09 -12.32
CA THR A 2 16.21 -48.75 -11.90
C THR A 2 16.01 -47.24 -12.16
N ALA A 3 15.19 -46.92 -13.15
CA ALA A 3 14.90 -45.54 -13.53
C ALA A 3 13.97 -44.86 -12.50
N LEU A 4 14.42 -43.77 -11.92
CA LEU A 4 13.61 -42.91 -11.04
C LEU A 4 12.60 -42.11 -11.90
N LYS A 5 11.34 -42.27 -11.55
CA LYS A 5 10.21 -41.55 -12.11
C LYS A 5 10.18 -40.13 -11.52
N PRO A 6 10.04 -39.03 -12.33
CA PRO A 6 9.94 -37.67 -11.81
C PRO A 6 8.57 -37.43 -11.15
N PRO A 7 8.46 -36.52 -10.15
CA PRO A 7 7.20 -36.21 -9.49
C PRO A 7 6.29 -35.34 -10.38
N PRO A 8 4.96 -35.43 -10.20
CA PRO A 8 4.01 -34.72 -11.04
C PRO A 8 4.02 -33.21 -10.75
N ALA A 9 4.03 -32.41 -11.80
CA ALA A 9 3.89 -30.98 -11.78
C ALA A 9 2.52 -30.58 -11.18
N LYS A 10 2.53 -29.73 -10.19
CA LYS A 10 1.33 -29.09 -9.64
C LYS A 10 0.76 -28.12 -10.67
N THR A 11 -0.29 -28.54 -11.36
CA THR A 11 -1.08 -27.69 -12.24
C THR A 11 -1.82 -26.65 -11.42
N ALA A 12 -1.39 -25.39 -11.49
CA ALA A 12 -2.14 -24.26 -11.00
C ALA A 12 -3.34 -24.05 -11.92
N ILE A 13 -4.52 -24.38 -11.45
CA ILE A 13 -5.78 -24.11 -12.16
C ILE A 13 -6.10 -22.64 -11.97
N ALA A 14 -5.72 -21.82 -12.95
CA ALA A 14 -6.22 -20.46 -13.09
C ALA A 14 -7.65 -20.54 -13.64
N ALA A 15 -8.65 -20.59 -12.76
CA ALA A 15 -10.04 -20.43 -13.14
C ALA A 15 -10.33 -18.95 -13.39
N ALA A 16 -10.32 -18.54 -14.65
CA ALA A 16 -10.92 -17.30 -15.12
C ALA A 16 -12.44 -17.41 -14.92
N VAL A 17 -12.96 -16.71 -13.93
CA VAL A 17 -14.41 -16.56 -13.71
C VAL A 17 -14.88 -15.32 -14.47
N PRO A 18 -15.90 -15.42 -15.37
CA PRO A 18 -16.38 -14.27 -16.12
C PRO A 18 -17.02 -13.23 -15.18
N ALA A 19 -16.68 -11.97 -15.41
CA ALA A 19 -17.24 -10.83 -14.71
C ALA A 19 -18.75 -10.70 -15.01
N LYS A 20 -19.58 -11.28 -14.15
CA LYS A 20 -21.01 -11.06 -14.17
C LYS A 20 -21.28 -9.72 -13.50
N LYS A 21 -21.73 -8.73 -14.28
CA LYS A 21 -22.25 -7.45 -13.78
C LYS A 21 -23.36 -7.75 -12.78
N ILE A 22 -23.09 -7.54 -11.50
CA ILE A 22 -24.10 -7.65 -10.44
C ILE A 22 -24.56 -6.24 -10.13
N ALA A 23 -25.85 -6.00 -10.39
CA ALA A 23 -26.53 -4.77 -10.08
C ALA A 23 -26.47 -4.49 -8.57
N ALA A 24 -26.10 -3.25 -8.25
CA ALA A 24 -26.07 -2.73 -6.90
C ALA A 24 -27.48 -2.76 -6.28
N ASN A 25 -27.67 -3.62 -5.32
CA ASN A 25 -28.78 -3.50 -4.38
C ASN A 25 -28.20 -3.12 -3.03
N SER A 26 -28.02 -1.82 -2.78
CA SER A 26 -27.36 -1.31 -1.59
C SER A 26 -28.23 -0.27 -0.88
N ASN A 27 -29.07 -0.74 0.04
CA ASN A 27 -29.71 0.14 1.04
C ASN A 27 -28.98 0.10 2.41
N LYS A 28 -27.80 -0.51 2.51
CA LYS A 28 -26.94 -0.42 3.69
C LYS A 28 -25.89 0.67 3.43
N LYS A 29 -25.78 1.65 4.34
CA LYS A 29 -24.73 2.68 4.31
C LYS A 29 -23.37 2.03 4.55
N HIS A 30 -22.72 1.56 3.49
CA HIS A 30 -21.33 1.14 3.55
C HIS A 30 -20.42 2.37 3.67
N GLU A 31 -19.34 2.25 4.42
CA GLU A 31 -18.36 3.31 4.60
C GLU A 31 -17.62 3.64 3.29
N PHE A 32 -17.49 2.64 2.43
CA PHE A 32 -16.83 2.73 1.12
C PHE A 32 -17.83 2.39 0.02
N LYS A 33 -17.73 3.12 -1.09
CA LYS A 33 -18.58 2.93 -2.29
C LYS A 33 -17.76 2.27 -3.40
N THR A 34 -18.47 1.70 -4.36
CA THR A 34 -17.85 1.23 -5.62
C THR A 34 -17.13 2.40 -6.31
N ASN A 35 -15.95 2.16 -6.83
CA ASN A 35 -15.02 3.11 -7.41
C ASN A 35 -14.31 4.04 -6.42
N ASP A 36 -14.53 3.93 -5.11
CA ASP A 36 -13.72 4.66 -4.14
C ASP A 36 -12.30 4.10 -4.11
N HIS A 37 -11.31 5.00 -4.00
CA HIS A 37 -9.94 4.61 -3.68
C HIS A 37 -9.80 4.47 -2.17
N VAL A 38 -9.18 3.37 -1.77
CA VAL A 38 -8.96 3.02 -0.36
C VAL A 38 -7.50 2.66 -0.13
N VAL A 39 -7.04 2.90 1.08
CA VAL A 39 -5.71 2.47 1.51
C VAL A 39 -5.86 1.24 2.36
N TYR A 40 -5.23 0.15 1.93
CA TYR A 40 -5.09 -1.07 2.72
C TYR A 40 -3.68 -1.13 3.32
N PRO A 41 -3.52 -1.31 4.64
CA PRO A 41 -2.23 -1.13 5.32
C PRO A 41 -1.06 -1.88 4.67
N THR A 42 -1.23 -3.15 4.37
CA THR A 42 -0.16 -4.00 3.81
C THR A 42 0.10 -3.81 2.32
N HIS A 43 -0.91 -3.37 1.54
CA HIS A 43 -0.86 -3.32 0.07
C HIS A 43 -0.86 -1.90 -0.50
N GLY A 44 -1.22 -0.90 0.30
CA GLY A 44 -1.29 0.50 -0.12
C GLY A 44 -2.61 0.86 -0.80
N VAL A 45 -2.57 1.69 -1.83
CA VAL A 45 -3.76 2.21 -2.50
C VAL A 45 -4.36 1.17 -3.44
N GLY A 46 -5.64 0.88 -3.26
CA GLY A 46 -6.45 0.05 -4.14
C GLY A 46 -7.77 0.74 -4.48
N LYS A 47 -8.48 0.22 -5.46
CA LYS A 47 -9.78 0.70 -5.89
C LYS A 47 -10.86 -0.32 -5.54
N VAL A 48 -11.96 0.12 -4.95
CA VAL A 48 -13.11 -0.75 -4.68
C VAL A 48 -13.82 -1.02 -6.00
N ALA A 49 -13.67 -2.24 -6.54
CA ALA A 49 -14.35 -2.65 -7.77
C ALA A 49 -15.83 -2.92 -7.55
N GLY A 50 -16.21 -3.40 -6.37
CA GLY A 50 -17.59 -3.68 -6.04
C GLY A 50 -17.78 -4.28 -4.65
N ILE A 51 -19.04 -4.61 -4.36
CA ILE A 51 -19.44 -5.34 -3.17
C ILE A 51 -20.07 -6.65 -3.63
N GLU A 52 -19.59 -7.77 -3.12
CA GLU A 52 -20.09 -9.11 -3.43
C GLU A 52 -20.68 -9.74 -2.16
N GLU A 53 -21.86 -10.31 -2.28
CA GLU A 53 -22.42 -11.15 -1.22
C GLU A 53 -22.00 -12.61 -1.45
N LYS A 54 -21.37 -13.20 -0.47
CA LYS A 54 -20.96 -14.62 -0.50
C LYS A 54 -21.46 -15.33 0.75
N GLU A 55 -22.02 -16.50 0.54
CA GLU A 55 -22.37 -17.40 1.63
C GLU A 55 -21.16 -18.26 1.99
N VAL A 56 -20.70 -18.14 3.24
CA VAL A 56 -19.59 -18.93 3.78
C VAL A 56 -20.10 -19.61 5.04
N ALA A 57 -20.06 -20.95 5.06
CA ALA A 57 -20.50 -21.76 6.22
C ALA A 57 -21.93 -21.42 6.70
N GLY A 58 -22.88 -21.21 5.78
CA GLY A 58 -24.26 -20.87 6.10
C GLY A 58 -24.51 -19.42 6.53
N THR A 59 -23.48 -18.58 6.52
CA THR A 59 -23.59 -17.16 6.85
C THR A 59 -23.37 -16.30 5.61
N ARG A 60 -24.30 -15.39 5.32
CA ARG A 60 -24.14 -14.42 4.24
C ARG A 60 -23.20 -13.31 4.67
N LEU A 61 -22.08 -13.18 3.97
CA LEU A 61 -21.07 -12.15 4.19
C LEU A 61 -20.99 -11.23 2.99
N GLU A 62 -21.05 -9.93 3.24
CA GLU A 62 -20.77 -8.90 2.25
C GLU A 62 -19.26 -8.65 2.23
N LEU A 63 -18.67 -8.68 1.03
CA LEU A 63 -17.24 -8.54 0.80
C LEU A 63 -16.98 -7.33 -0.10
N PHE A 64 -16.07 -6.46 0.28
CA PHE A 64 -15.49 -5.48 -0.63
C PHE A 64 -14.51 -6.19 -1.55
N ILE A 65 -14.64 -5.96 -2.85
CA ILE A 65 -13.67 -6.38 -3.86
C ILE A 65 -12.75 -5.20 -4.11
N ILE A 66 -11.48 -5.34 -3.76
CA ILE A 66 -10.48 -4.29 -3.90
C ILE A 66 -9.47 -4.76 -4.94
N GLU A 67 -9.29 -3.97 -5.98
CA GLU A 67 -8.30 -4.20 -7.02
C GLU A 67 -7.08 -3.33 -6.81
N PHE A 68 -5.90 -3.96 -6.85
CA PHE A 68 -4.60 -3.32 -6.81
C PHE A 68 -3.98 -3.40 -8.20
N GLU A 69 -4.07 -2.32 -8.97
CA GLU A 69 -3.64 -2.29 -10.38
C GLU A 69 -2.17 -2.69 -10.55
N LYS A 70 -1.30 -2.24 -9.66
CA LYS A 70 0.14 -2.50 -9.76
C LYS A 70 0.53 -3.93 -9.42
N ASP A 71 -0.08 -4.48 -8.37
CA ASP A 71 0.20 -5.84 -7.91
C ASP A 71 -0.62 -6.87 -8.70
N LYS A 72 -1.51 -6.41 -9.61
CA LYS A 72 -2.47 -7.24 -10.40
C LYS A 72 -3.23 -8.22 -9.51
N MET A 73 -3.56 -7.77 -8.31
CA MET A 73 -4.17 -8.58 -7.27
C MET A 73 -5.54 -8.05 -6.91
N THR A 74 -6.46 -8.95 -6.66
CA THR A 74 -7.80 -8.64 -6.16
C THR A 74 -7.96 -9.20 -4.75
N LEU A 75 -8.27 -8.33 -3.81
CA LEU A 75 -8.50 -8.71 -2.42
C LEU A 75 -9.99 -8.67 -2.09
N ARG A 76 -10.48 -9.67 -1.36
CA ARG A 76 -11.85 -9.73 -0.86
C ARG A 76 -11.84 -9.53 0.64
N VAL A 77 -12.39 -8.42 1.11
CA VAL A 77 -12.41 -8.03 2.53
C VAL A 77 -13.83 -7.99 3.05
N PRO A 78 -14.17 -8.73 4.12
CA PRO A 78 -15.50 -8.64 4.73
C PRO A 78 -15.79 -7.20 5.19
N THR A 79 -16.96 -6.67 4.84
CA THR A 79 -17.35 -5.30 5.16
C THR A 79 -17.26 -5.00 6.66
N LEU A 80 -17.62 -5.97 7.50
CA LEU A 80 -17.56 -5.87 8.96
C LEU A 80 -16.11 -5.79 9.50
N LYS A 81 -15.14 -6.36 8.77
CA LYS A 81 -13.74 -6.38 9.18
C LYS A 81 -12.90 -5.26 8.55
N ALA A 82 -13.44 -4.52 7.61
CA ALA A 82 -12.70 -3.48 6.88
C ALA A 82 -12.00 -2.48 7.81
N LYS A 83 -12.72 -1.98 8.84
CA LYS A 83 -12.14 -1.09 9.86
C LYS A 83 -11.13 -1.80 10.76
N ALA A 84 -11.41 -3.03 11.16
CA ALA A 84 -10.55 -3.79 12.07
C ALA A 84 -9.18 -4.10 11.45
N VAL A 85 -9.14 -4.31 10.13
CA VAL A 85 -7.88 -4.47 9.38
C VAL A 85 -7.18 -3.14 9.06
N GLY A 86 -7.74 -1.99 9.46
CA GLY A 86 -7.15 -0.68 9.24
C GLY A 86 -7.37 -0.10 7.83
N MET A 87 -8.35 -0.61 7.08
CA MET A 87 -8.71 -0.04 5.78
C MET A 87 -9.28 1.37 5.97
N ARG A 88 -8.77 2.35 5.23
CA ARG A 88 -9.17 3.75 5.31
C ARG A 88 -9.38 4.37 3.93
N LYS A 89 -10.04 5.50 3.88
CA LYS A 89 -10.09 6.34 2.69
C LYS A 89 -8.73 6.98 2.42
N LEU A 90 -8.56 7.50 1.20
CA LEU A 90 -7.40 8.33 0.88
C LEU A 90 -7.27 9.48 1.89
N SER A 91 -6.05 9.87 2.16
CA SER A 91 -5.75 11.03 2.98
C SER A 91 -6.31 12.31 2.37
N SER A 92 -6.70 13.27 3.23
CA SER A 92 -7.08 14.59 2.74
C SER A 92 -5.86 15.34 2.17
N PRO A 93 -6.07 16.33 1.28
CA PRO A 93 -4.98 17.16 0.74
C PRO A 93 -4.15 17.84 1.83
N GLU A 94 -4.76 18.15 2.97
CA GLU A 94 -4.07 18.73 4.14
C GLU A 94 -3.08 17.75 4.75
N VAL A 95 -3.48 16.47 4.92
CA VAL A 95 -2.60 15.40 5.42
C VAL A 95 -1.45 15.15 4.44
N VAL A 96 -1.73 15.16 3.13
CA VAL A 96 -0.68 15.06 2.10
C VAL A 96 0.32 16.21 2.23
N THR A 97 -0.16 17.43 2.37
CA THR A 97 0.70 18.61 2.58
C THR A 97 1.52 18.49 3.87
N GLY A 98 0.92 18.00 4.95
CA GLY A 98 1.61 17.71 6.21
C GLY A 98 2.71 16.66 6.06
N ALA A 99 2.43 15.56 5.36
CA ALA A 99 3.40 14.53 5.06
C ALA A 99 4.56 15.05 4.19
N LEU A 100 4.26 15.83 3.15
CA LEU A 100 5.28 16.49 2.33
C LEU A 100 6.13 17.48 3.14
N ASN A 101 5.56 18.20 4.09
CA ASN A 101 6.32 19.08 4.98
C ASN A 101 7.19 18.28 5.96
N THR A 102 6.77 17.09 6.39
CA THR A 102 7.57 16.18 7.22
C THR A 102 8.86 15.77 6.51
N LEU A 103 8.85 15.62 5.17
CA LEU A 103 10.03 15.31 4.37
C LEU A 103 11.12 16.39 4.45
N LYS A 104 10.74 17.66 4.59
CA LYS A 104 11.68 18.78 4.75
C LYS A 104 12.38 18.77 6.12
N GLY A 105 11.84 18.03 7.09
CA GLY A 105 12.37 17.93 8.43
C GLY A 105 13.73 17.21 8.48
N ARG A 106 14.48 17.38 9.57
CA ARG A 106 15.75 16.65 9.78
C ARG A 106 15.48 15.17 10.05
N ALA A 107 16.27 14.27 9.45
CA ALA A 107 16.19 12.84 9.74
C ALA A 107 16.41 12.55 11.24
N ARG A 108 15.56 11.73 11.82
CA ARG A 108 15.60 11.35 13.24
C ARG A 108 16.01 9.89 13.38
N ILE A 109 17.27 9.59 13.03
CA ILE A 109 17.78 8.22 13.08
C ILE A 109 18.12 7.86 14.53
N LYS A 110 17.43 6.86 15.07
CA LYS A 110 17.76 6.32 16.40
C LYS A 110 19.09 5.57 16.37
N ARG A 111 19.88 5.70 17.44
CA ARG A 111 21.15 4.97 17.62
C ARG A 111 20.90 3.54 18.13
N THR A 112 20.13 2.75 17.40
CA THR A 112 19.82 1.35 17.69
C THR A 112 20.35 0.46 16.56
N MET A 113 20.45 -0.84 16.82
CA MET A 113 20.85 -1.82 15.81
C MET A 113 19.94 -1.77 14.58
N TRP A 114 20.50 -1.97 13.40
CA TRP A 114 19.76 -1.90 12.14
C TRP A 114 18.53 -2.80 12.12
N SER A 115 18.66 -4.06 12.56
CA SER A 115 17.55 -5.02 12.59
C SER A 115 16.32 -4.48 13.35
N ARG A 116 16.54 -3.81 14.48
CA ARG A 116 15.46 -3.21 15.27
C ARG A 116 14.85 -1.99 14.58
N ARG A 117 15.68 -1.15 13.96
CA ARG A 117 15.21 -0.02 13.16
C ARG A 117 14.40 -0.47 11.95
N ALA A 118 14.86 -1.52 11.26
CA ALA A 118 14.16 -2.08 10.11
C ALA A 118 12.75 -2.54 10.48
N GLN A 119 12.58 -3.24 11.61
CA GLN A 119 11.27 -3.64 12.12
C GLN A 119 10.37 -2.43 12.44
N GLU A 120 10.92 -1.38 13.06
CA GLU A 120 10.18 -0.14 13.32
C GLU A 120 9.74 0.55 12.01
N TYR A 121 10.61 0.56 11.00
CA TYR A 121 10.29 1.13 9.68
C TYR A 121 9.25 0.30 8.94
N GLU A 122 9.37 -1.03 8.95
CA GLU A 122 8.35 -1.92 8.38
C GLU A 122 6.99 -1.71 9.04
N ALA A 123 6.94 -1.67 10.38
CA ALA A 123 5.70 -1.42 11.11
C ALA A 123 5.07 -0.07 10.73
N LYS A 124 5.88 0.99 10.54
CA LYS A 124 5.40 2.30 10.06
C LYS A 124 4.87 2.25 8.64
N ILE A 125 5.54 1.51 7.74
CA ILE A 125 5.09 1.35 6.36
C ILE A 125 3.79 0.55 6.32
N ASP A 126 3.69 -0.51 7.10
CA ASP A 126 2.54 -1.41 7.12
C ASP A 126 1.36 -0.86 7.93
N SER A 127 1.54 0.19 8.75
CA SER A 127 0.44 0.93 9.37
C SER A 127 -0.44 1.66 8.35
N GLY A 128 0.11 1.96 7.17
CA GLY A 128 -0.60 2.67 6.12
C GLY A 128 -0.82 4.16 6.42
N ASP A 129 -0.23 4.72 7.49
CA ASP A 129 -0.32 6.16 7.78
C ASP A 129 0.69 6.95 6.94
N LEU A 130 0.18 7.90 6.14
CA LEU A 130 0.99 8.67 5.19
C LEU A 130 2.10 9.48 5.87
N VAL A 131 1.84 10.02 7.06
CA VAL A 131 2.83 10.82 7.81
C VAL A 131 3.95 9.91 8.33
N SER A 132 3.59 8.75 8.87
CA SER A 132 4.56 7.73 9.32
C SER A 132 5.42 7.21 8.17
N ILE A 133 4.84 7.00 7.00
CA ILE A 133 5.58 6.60 5.79
C ILE A 133 6.54 7.72 5.36
N ALA A 134 6.10 8.99 5.39
CA ALA A 134 6.95 10.14 5.09
C ALA A 134 8.16 10.25 6.04
N GLU A 135 7.98 9.92 7.32
CA GLU A 135 9.11 9.85 8.27
C GLU A 135 10.14 8.81 7.85
N VAL A 136 9.70 7.62 7.41
CA VAL A 136 10.60 6.55 6.94
C VAL A 136 11.35 7.00 5.69
N VAL A 137 10.65 7.58 4.72
CA VAL A 137 11.27 8.12 3.50
C VAL A 137 12.32 9.18 3.85
N ARG A 138 11.98 10.12 4.75
CA ARG A 138 12.91 11.14 5.22
C ARG A 138 14.15 10.57 5.91
N ASP A 139 13.95 9.59 6.80
CA ASP A 139 15.03 9.05 7.64
C ASP A 139 15.97 8.13 6.85
N LEU A 140 15.46 7.45 5.83
CA LEU A 140 16.25 6.60 4.95
C LEU A 140 16.84 7.33 3.74
N HIS A 141 16.34 8.53 3.39
CA HIS A 141 16.87 9.30 2.26
C HIS A 141 18.34 9.68 2.50
N ARG A 142 19.19 9.47 1.50
CA ARG A 142 20.59 9.87 1.50
C ARG A 142 20.80 11.01 0.50
N ALA A 143 21.30 12.11 0.99
CA ALA A 143 21.74 13.22 0.15
C ALA A 143 23.10 12.88 -0.49
N GLY A 144 23.43 13.51 -1.62
CA GLY A 144 24.73 13.34 -2.27
C GLY A 144 25.89 13.60 -1.32
N GLY A 145 26.92 12.75 -1.35
CA GLY A 145 28.08 12.80 -0.46
C GLY A 145 27.95 12.02 0.86
N GLN A 146 26.80 11.40 1.12
CA GLN A 146 26.66 10.46 2.25
C GLN A 146 27.00 9.01 1.82
N PRO A 147 27.40 8.14 2.78
CA PRO A 147 27.59 6.73 2.49
C PRO A 147 26.37 6.12 1.83
N GLU A 148 26.59 5.24 0.86
CA GLU A 148 25.52 4.54 0.17
C GLU A 148 24.65 3.75 1.16
N GLN A 149 23.36 3.64 0.82
CA GLN A 149 22.45 2.79 1.57
C GLN A 149 22.85 1.33 1.43
N SER A 150 22.72 0.56 2.51
CA SER A 150 22.78 -0.89 2.41
C SER A 150 21.61 -1.41 1.54
N TYR A 151 21.75 -2.62 1.00
CA TYR A 151 20.71 -3.24 0.19
C TYR A 151 19.34 -3.23 0.90
N SER A 152 19.31 -3.62 2.17
CA SER A 152 18.08 -3.64 2.97
C SER A 152 17.50 -2.24 3.26
N GLU A 153 18.35 -1.22 3.46
CA GLU A 153 17.90 0.18 3.59
C GLU A 153 17.26 0.66 2.30
N ARG A 154 17.87 0.35 1.15
CA ARG A 154 17.33 0.71 -0.17
C ARG A 154 15.96 0.06 -0.41
N GLN A 155 15.81 -1.23 -0.13
CA GLN A 155 14.53 -1.94 -0.28
C GLN A 155 13.41 -1.30 0.53
N LEU A 156 13.67 -0.95 1.79
CA LEU A 156 12.70 -0.27 2.65
C LEU A 156 12.40 1.14 2.16
N TYR A 157 13.40 1.88 1.70
CA TYR A 157 13.23 3.22 1.13
C TYR A 157 12.35 3.18 -0.12
N GLU A 158 12.64 2.30 -1.07
CA GLU A 158 11.86 2.13 -2.30
C GLU A 158 10.42 1.71 -2.01
N LYS A 159 10.21 0.77 -1.07
CA LYS A 159 8.87 0.35 -0.62
C LYS A 159 8.08 1.52 -0.04
N ALA A 160 8.70 2.31 0.84
CA ALA A 160 8.07 3.46 1.46
C ALA A 160 7.76 4.57 0.44
N LEU A 161 8.72 4.89 -0.44
CA LEU A 161 8.59 5.89 -1.49
C LEU A 161 7.46 5.54 -2.45
N ALA A 162 7.40 4.29 -2.92
CA ALA A 162 6.35 3.83 -3.83
C ALA A 162 4.96 3.91 -3.19
N ARG A 163 4.81 3.57 -1.90
CA ARG A 163 3.52 3.69 -1.21
C ARG A 163 3.09 5.13 -1.04
N MET A 164 4.01 6.01 -0.62
CA MET A 164 3.73 7.44 -0.48
C MET A 164 3.36 8.06 -1.82
N ALA A 165 4.12 7.78 -2.87
CA ALA A 165 3.89 8.32 -4.21
C ALA A 165 2.52 7.91 -4.77
N ARG A 166 2.11 6.65 -4.57
CA ARG A 166 0.78 6.16 -5.02
C ARG A 166 -0.35 6.91 -4.32
N GLU A 167 -0.26 7.12 -3.01
CA GLU A 167 -1.30 7.83 -2.28
C GLU A 167 -1.35 9.31 -2.67
N VAL A 168 -0.20 9.97 -2.81
CA VAL A 168 -0.10 11.35 -3.30
C VAL A 168 -0.68 11.46 -4.71
N ALA A 169 -0.32 10.55 -5.61
CA ALA A 169 -0.84 10.50 -6.99
C ALA A 169 -2.36 10.34 -7.02
N ALA A 170 -2.91 9.45 -6.20
CA ALA A 170 -4.35 9.22 -6.11
C ALA A 170 -5.13 10.43 -5.56
N VAL A 171 -4.56 11.14 -4.56
CA VAL A 171 -5.17 12.35 -3.98
C VAL A 171 -5.11 13.53 -4.94
N GLU A 172 -3.95 13.74 -5.59
CA GLU A 172 -3.71 14.87 -6.50
C GLU A 172 -4.18 14.59 -7.95
N LYS A 173 -4.65 13.36 -8.22
CA LYS A 173 -5.06 12.89 -9.56
C LYS A 173 -3.93 13.09 -10.59
N THR A 174 -2.72 12.75 -10.20
CA THR A 174 -1.51 12.83 -11.02
C THR A 174 -0.93 11.44 -11.24
N ASP A 175 0.05 11.33 -12.13
CA ASP A 175 0.75 10.07 -12.36
C ASP A 175 1.75 9.75 -11.24
N GLU A 176 1.98 8.46 -10.97
CA GLU A 176 2.94 8.00 -9.96
C GLU A 176 4.37 8.57 -10.19
N PRO A 177 4.94 8.60 -11.42
CA PRO A 177 6.25 9.20 -11.66
C PRO A 177 6.33 10.69 -11.30
N THR A 178 5.25 11.44 -11.53
CA THR A 178 5.16 12.86 -11.16
C THR A 178 5.12 13.03 -9.65
N ALA A 179 4.37 12.18 -8.95
CA ALA A 179 4.33 12.16 -7.49
C ALA A 179 5.69 11.81 -6.88
N VAL A 180 6.41 10.83 -7.44
CA VAL A 180 7.79 10.48 -7.02
C VAL A 180 8.72 11.69 -7.14
N LYS A 181 8.76 12.35 -8.31
CA LYS A 181 9.58 13.55 -8.53
C LYS A 181 9.24 14.67 -7.54
N ARG A 182 7.96 14.83 -7.20
CA ARG A 182 7.52 15.81 -6.22
C ARG A 182 8.03 15.49 -4.82
N VAL A 183 7.93 14.22 -4.38
CA VAL A 183 8.44 13.75 -3.09
C VAL A 183 9.96 13.93 -3.01
N GLU A 184 10.70 13.51 -4.05
CA GLU A 184 12.15 13.67 -4.13
C GLU A 184 12.58 15.15 -4.16
N GLY A 185 11.83 15.99 -4.89
CA GLY A 185 12.07 17.43 -4.90
C GLY A 185 11.87 18.11 -3.53
N MET A 186 11.06 17.53 -2.64
CA MET A 186 10.93 18.01 -1.27
C MET A 186 12.10 17.56 -0.38
N LEU A 187 12.68 16.40 -0.67
CA LEU A 187 13.86 15.88 0.04
C LEU A 187 15.13 16.65 -0.32
N THR A 188 15.29 17.02 -1.59
CA THR A 188 16.46 17.78 -2.09
C THR A 188 16.46 19.25 -1.65
N LYS A 189 15.31 19.89 -1.51
CA LYS A 189 15.19 21.27 -0.99
C LYS A 189 15.72 21.47 0.44
N LYS A 190 16.04 20.39 1.14
CA LYS A 190 16.64 20.39 2.47
C LYS A 190 18.16 20.53 2.47
N ALA A 191 18.81 20.28 1.33
CA ALA A 191 20.28 20.22 1.22
C ALA A 191 20.95 21.60 1.04
N ALA A 192 20.19 22.70 1.14
CA ALA A 192 20.70 24.07 1.08
C ALA A 192 20.69 24.73 2.47
#